data_f695ade73af8bf79bce1c2e5bef3acf0
#
_entry.id   f695ade73af8bf79bce1c2e5bef3acf0
#
_cell.length_a   1.000
_cell.length_b   1.000
_cell.length_c   1.000
_cell.angle_alpha   90.00
_cell.angle_beta   90.00
_cell.angle_gamma   90.00
#
_symmetry.space_group_name_H-M   'P 1'
#
loop_
_entity.id
_entity.type
_entity.pdbx_description
1 polymer ?
#
loop_
_entity_poly.entity_id
_entity_poly.type
_entity_poly.pdbx_seq_one_letter_code
_entity_poly.pdbx_strand_id
1 'polypeptide(L)'
;MKNIIIDGKEFNISDYINLEDLVDTEFEGKDLSKIEVEDIGDIPDSLFYKTPVPCTLEEALKDIKGFDIIFDWVDYVQDNDNDEDATIAYIDNFMDWDRDHFEDSYEGYYKSEEDFAEKYLDNIGWDIDLSSYFDYSKYGEMLWDEDTLYSYTPEALEDYRIELGLSPLDNKSRKERELSYGFIGDDIEDEEISDIEIRDPKELARAQKEYDDFVEEHSFEIRLAELDNYEAIAEEYIDAYYGNIDRLVREYGSYIRYYVDIKSFARDLFYDYTFVDGYVFNC
;
A
#
# COMPACT_ATOMS: atom_id res chain seq x y z
N MET A 1 -35.50 -9.06 9.21
CA MET A 1 -35.88 -10.46 9.59
C MET A 1 -36.10 -11.20 8.28
N LYS A 2 -35.37 -12.28 8.06
CA LYS A 2 -35.41 -13.04 6.79
C LYS A 2 -36.59 -14.00 6.83
N ASN A 3 -37.59 -13.78 5.99
CA ASN A 3 -38.84 -14.50 6.04
C ASN A 3 -39.19 -15.15 4.70
N ILE A 4 -39.90 -16.29 4.74
CA ILE A 4 -40.53 -16.91 3.57
C ILE A 4 -42.05 -16.81 3.73
N ILE A 5 -42.76 -16.46 2.66
CA ILE A 5 -44.21 -16.35 2.63
C ILE A 5 -44.78 -17.58 1.91
N ILE A 6 -45.57 -18.39 2.67
CA ILE A 6 -46.20 -19.59 2.15
C ILE A 6 -47.69 -19.55 2.46
N ASP A 7 -48.51 -19.60 1.43
CA ASP A 7 -50.00 -19.61 1.52
C ASP A 7 -50.53 -18.44 2.36
N GLY A 8 -49.95 -17.23 2.16
CA GLY A 8 -50.26 -15.99 2.87
C GLY A 8 -49.78 -15.91 4.31
N LYS A 9 -48.95 -16.87 4.77
CA LYS A 9 -48.32 -16.88 6.09
C LYS A 9 -46.83 -16.62 5.99
N GLU A 10 -46.37 -15.82 6.90
CA GLU A 10 -44.95 -15.47 7.05
C GLU A 10 -44.28 -16.45 8.05
N PHE A 11 -43.14 -17.04 7.65
CA PHE A 11 -42.31 -17.90 8.47
C PHE A 11 -40.90 -17.31 8.52
N ASN A 12 -40.34 -17.20 9.73
CA ASN A 12 -38.95 -16.76 9.88
C ASN A 12 -38.04 -17.95 9.49
N ILE A 13 -37.19 -17.72 8.49
CA ILE A 13 -36.29 -18.76 7.94
C ILE A 13 -35.37 -19.35 9.03
N SER A 14 -34.88 -18.47 9.93
CA SER A 14 -33.97 -18.90 11.00
C SER A 14 -34.57 -19.80 12.08
N ASP A 15 -35.88 -20.02 12.05
CA ASP A 15 -36.53 -20.94 12.96
C ASP A 15 -36.43 -22.41 12.47
N TYR A 16 -35.90 -22.65 11.25
CA TYR A 16 -35.85 -23.96 10.59
C TYR A 16 -34.43 -24.22 10.05
N ILE A 17 -34.02 -25.50 10.02
CA ILE A 17 -32.72 -25.94 9.52
C ILE A 17 -32.62 -25.79 7.97
N ASN A 18 -33.73 -26.15 7.29
CA ASN A 18 -33.85 -26.09 5.83
C ASN A 18 -35.34 -26.11 5.43
N LEU A 19 -35.60 -26.09 4.12
CA LEU A 19 -36.98 -26.12 3.60
C LEU A 19 -37.74 -27.39 3.99
N GLU A 20 -37.09 -28.58 4.01
CA GLU A 20 -37.73 -29.84 4.41
C GLU A 20 -38.19 -29.78 5.86
N ASP A 21 -37.37 -29.28 6.77
CA ASP A 21 -37.70 -29.10 8.20
C ASP A 21 -38.90 -28.18 8.40
N LEU A 22 -38.96 -27.06 7.66
CA LEU A 22 -40.11 -26.14 7.66
C LEU A 22 -41.37 -26.88 7.18
N VAL A 23 -41.28 -27.62 6.08
CA VAL A 23 -42.43 -28.36 5.50
C VAL A 23 -42.90 -29.46 6.42
N ASP A 24 -42.02 -30.23 7.00
CA ASP A 24 -42.34 -31.29 7.93
C ASP A 24 -42.98 -30.77 9.23
N THR A 25 -42.54 -29.59 9.69
CA THR A 25 -43.06 -28.97 10.92
C THR A 25 -44.43 -28.32 10.70
N GLU A 26 -44.64 -27.56 9.63
CA GLU A 26 -45.80 -26.69 9.45
C GLU A 26 -46.86 -27.25 8.51
N PHE A 27 -46.46 -28.18 7.64
CA PHE A 27 -47.32 -28.69 6.55
C PHE A 27 -47.47 -30.20 6.54
N GLU A 28 -47.12 -30.89 7.62
CA GLU A 28 -47.27 -32.36 7.75
C GLU A 28 -48.68 -32.80 7.34
N GLY A 29 -48.74 -33.74 6.42
CA GLY A 29 -50.01 -34.37 5.98
C GLY A 29 -50.86 -33.50 5.03
N LYS A 30 -50.37 -32.31 4.60
CA LYS A 30 -51.06 -31.46 3.61
C LYS A 30 -50.68 -31.85 2.17
N ASP A 31 -51.53 -31.43 1.23
CA ASP A 31 -51.28 -31.62 -0.22
C ASP A 31 -50.38 -30.50 -0.73
N LEU A 32 -49.08 -30.74 -0.76
CA LEU A 32 -48.03 -29.73 -1.10
C LEU A 32 -48.16 -29.18 -2.53
N SER A 33 -48.86 -29.87 -3.42
CA SER A 33 -49.10 -29.39 -4.79
C SER A 33 -50.08 -28.22 -4.86
N LYS A 34 -50.73 -27.85 -3.74
CA LYS A 34 -51.70 -26.75 -3.63
C LYS A 34 -51.27 -25.62 -2.74
N ILE A 35 -50.13 -25.73 -2.10
CA ILE A 35 -49.57 -24.76 -1.20
C ILE A 35 -48.53 -23.98 -1.97
N GLU A 36 -48.67 -22.66 -2.05
CA GLU A 36 -47.81 -21.79 -2.84
C GLU A 36 -46.74 -21.09 -1.97
N VAL A 37 -45.48 -21.16 -2.40
CA VAL A 37 -44.41 -20.26 -1.93
C VAL A 37 -44.52 -18.98 -2.74
N GLU A 38 -44.95 -17.88 -2.09
CA GLU A 38 -45.31 -16.64 -2.74
C GLU A 38 -44.12 -15.68 -2.86
N ASP A 39 -43.29 -15.64 -1.82
CA ASP A 39 -42.18 -14.70 -1.72
C ASP A 39 -41.15 -15.18 -0.70
N ILE A 40 -39.90 -14.65 -0.84
CA ILE A 40 -38.82 -14.77 0.14
C ILE A 40 -38.26 -13.35 0.35
N GLY A 41 -38.57 -12.76 1.51
CA GLY A 41 -38.20 -11.39 1.81
C GLY A 41 -36.79 -11.24 2.37
N ASP A 42 -36.20 -10.05 2.13
CA ASP A 42 -34.93 -9.60 2.70
C ASP A 42 -33.73 -10.53 2.39
N ILE A 43 -33.65 -11.08 1.18
CA ILE A 43 -32.50 -11.83 0.68
C ILE A 43 -31.84 -11.08 -0.49
N PRO A 44 -30.54 -11.31 -0.76
CA PRO A 44 -29.87 -10.75 -1.94
C PRO A 44 -30.56 -11.17 -3.25
N ASP A 45 -30.72 -10.20 -4.16
CA ASP A 45 -31.36 -10.44 -5.47
C ASP A 45 -30.71 -11.60 -6.24
N SER A 46 -29.39 -11.74 -6.14
CA SER A 46 -28.63 -12.82 -6.81
C SER A 46 -28.99 -14.20 -6.32
N LEU A 47 -29.36 -14.36 -5.04
CA LEU A 47 -29.90 -15.62 -4.52
C LEU A 47 -31.36 -15.83 -4.90
N PHE A 48 -32.14 -14.76 -4.93
CA PHE A 48 -33.55 -14.83 -5.31
C PHE A 48 -33.73 -15.41 -6.73
N TYR A 49 -32.89 -15.05 -7.69
CA TYR A 49 -32.96 -15.58 -9.06
C TYR A 49 -32.68 -17.10 -9.19
N LYS A 50 -32.14 -17.72 -8.14
CA LYS A 50 -31.91 -19.16 -8.11
C LYS A 50 -33.11 -19.96 -7.61
N THR A 51 -34.14 -19.30 -7.08
CA THR A 51 -35.33 -19.93 -6.58
C THR A 51 -36.52 -19.73 -7.54
N PRO A 52 -37.31 -20.73 -7.83
CA PRO A 52 -38.45 -20.62 -8.75
C PRO A 52 -39.70 -20.00 -8.06
N VAL A 53 -39.54 -18.91 -7.33
CA VAL A 53 -40.66 -18.21 -6.64
C VAL A 53 -41.39 -17.27 -7.60
N PRO A 54 -42.73 -17.24 -7.69
CA PRO A 54 -43.69 -18.15 -6.96
C PRO A 54 -43.71 -19.57 -7.53
N CYS A 55 -43.84 -20.53 -6.65
CA CYS A 55 -43.96 -21.97 -6.98
C CYS A 55 -44.76 -22.73 -5.94
N THR A 56 -45.17 -23.95 -6.21
CA THR A 56 -45.76 -24.83 -5.18
C THR A 56 -44.68 -25.40 -4.26
N LEU A 57 -45.03 -25.76 -3.01
CA LEU A 57 -44.10 -26.43 -2.10
C LEU A 57 -43.57 -27.75 -2.67
N GLU A 58 -44.38 -28.45 -3.47
CA GLU A 58 -43.92 -29.67 -4.16
C GLU A 58 -42.83 -29.37 -5.20
N GLU A 59 -42.94 -28.21 -5.91
CA GLU A 59 -41.92 -27.74 -6.86
C GLU A 59 -40.67 -27.23 -6.13
N ALA A 60 -40.84 -26.48 -5.04
CA ALA A 60 -39.75 -25.99 -4.20
C ALA A 60 -38.89 -27.14 -3.66
N LEU A 61 -39.53 -28.24 -3.17
CA LEU A 61 -38.84 -29.46 -2.71
C LEU A 61 -38.15 -30.22 -3.83
N LYS A 62 -38.56 -30.10 -5.09
CA LYS A 62 -37.87 -30.69 -6.25
C LYS A 62 -36.63 -29.91 -6.63
N ASP A 63 -36.63 -28.61 -6.39
CA ASP A 63 -35.50 -27.72 -6.60
C ASP A 63 -34.92 -27.18 -5.29
N ILE A 64 -34.79 -28.08 -4.33
CA ILE A 64 -34.45 -27.78 -2.93
C ILE A 64 -33.11 -27.10 -2.79
N LYS A 65 -32.17 -27.35 -3.72
CA LYS A 65 -30.81 -26.82 -3.66
C LYS A 65 -30.77 -25.26 -3.63
N GLY A 66 -31.66 -24.61 -4.36
CA GLY A 66 -31.75 -23.13 -4.35
C GLY A 66 -32.24 -22.61 -2.99
N PHE A 67 -33.19 -23.30 -2.37
CA PHE A 67 -33.72 -22.94 -1.04
C PHE A 67 -32.71 -23.26 0.06
N ASP A 68 -32.01 -24.37 0.01
CA ASP A 68 -31.01 -24.76 1.02
C ASP A 68 -29.85 -23.73 1.08
N ILE A 69 -29.45 -23.17 -0.04
CA ILE A 69 -28.47 -22.08 -0.10
C ILE A 69 -28.96 -20.84 0.69
N ILE A 70 -30.25 -20.49 0.58
CA ILE A 70 -30.85 -19.36 1.30
C ILE A 70 -30.87 -19.64 2.81
N PHE A 71 -31.29 -20.86 3.22
CA PHE A 71 -31.33 -21.24 4.63
C PHE A 71 -29.92 -21.23 5.24
N ASP A 72 -28.91 -21.75 4.53
CA ASP A 72 -27.53 -21.74 4.98
C ASP A 72 -26.98 -20.33 5.11
N TRP A 73 -27.27 -19.44 4.14
CA TRP A 73 -26.88 -18.02 4.23
C TRP A 73 -27.55 -17.32 5.41
N VAL A 74 -28.85 -17.53 5.64
CA VAL A 74 -29.56 -16.92 6.76
C VAL A 74 -29.01 -17.40 8.10
N ASP A 75 -28.72 -18.69 8.23
CA ASP A 75 -28.07 -19.27 9.40
C ASP A 75 -26.71 -18.63 9.68
N TYR A 76 -25.89 -18.50 8.64
CA TYR A 76 -24.58 -17.85 8.75
C TYR A 76 -24.67 -16.40 9.22
N VAL A 77 -25.53 -15.59 8.59
CA VAL A 77 -25.70 -14.17 8.92
C VAL A 77 -26.28 -13.98 10.33
N GLN A 78 -27.14 -14.90 10.79
CA GLN A 78 -27.70 -14.85 12.15
C GLN A 78 -26.62 -15.05 13.22
N ASP A 79 -25.67 -15.95 12.96
CA ASP A 79 -24.57 -16.24 13.89
C ASP A 79 -23.45 -15.19 13.80
N ASN A 80 -23.37 -14.44 12.70
CA ASN A 80 -22.31 -13.48 12.38
C ASN A 80 -22.87 -12.10 12.02
N ASP A 81 -23.58 -11.45 12.93
CA ASP A 81 -24.30 -10.17 12.75
C ASP A 81 -23.50 -9.04 12.07
N ASN A 82 -22.15 -9.08 12.12
CA ASN A 82 -21.29 -8.03 11.58
C ASN A 82 -20.87 -8.25 10.12
N ASP A 83 -21.15 -9.41 9.55
CA ASP A 83 -20.66 -9.81 8.24
C ASP A 83 -21.75 -9.84 7.15
N GLU A 84 -22.99 -9.44 7.45
CA GLU A 84 -24.10 -9.48 6.47
C GLU A 84 -23.75 -8.70 5.18
N ASP A 85 -23.23 -7.48 5.30
CA ASP A 85 -22.88 -6.66 4.14
C ASP A 85 -21.74 -7.32 3.32
N ALA A 86 -20.77 -7.95 3.98
CA ALA A 86 -19.69 -8.69 3.32
C ALA A 86 -20.23 -9.90 2.55
N THR A 87 -21.17 -10.66 3.14
CA THR A 87 -21.79 -11.81 2.46
C THR A 87 -22.64 -11.37 1.26
N ILE A 88 -23.31 -10.22 1.33
CA ILE A 88 -24.05 -9.66 0.20
C ILE A 88 -23.08 -9.27 -0.93
N ALA A 89 -21.99 -8.58 -0.62
CA ALA A 89 -20.95 -8.24 -1.60
C ALA A 89 -20.34 -9.48 -2.26
N TYR A 90 -20.10 -10.54 -1.49
CA TYR A 90 -19.64 -11.83 -1.99
C TYR A 90 -20.65 -12.45 -2.98
N ILE A 91 -21.92 -12.56 -2.56
CA ILE A 91 -23.00 -13.14 -3.37
C ILE A 91 -23.18 -12.37 -4.67
N ASP A 92 -23.17 -11.04 -4.62
CA ASP A 92 -23.33 -10.19 -5.81
C ASP A 92 -22.17 -10.32 -6.80
N ASN A 93 -20.97 -10.58 -6.31
CA ASN A 93 -19.80 -10.80 -7.16
C ASN A 93 -19.73 -12.22 -7.73
N PHE A 94 -19.90 -13.23 -6.90
CA PHE A 94 -19.75 -14.64 -7.30
C PHE A 94 -21.06 -15.26 -7.81
N MET A 95 -22.18 -14.57 -7.66
CA MET A 95 -23.53 -15.01 -8.06
C MET A 95 -23.94 -16.32 -7.37
N ASP A 96 -23.36 -16.62 -6.22
CA ASP A 96 -23.60 -17.83 -5.42
C ASP A 96 -23.25 -17.58 -3.95
N TRP A 97 -23.78 -18.44 -3.06
CA TRP A 97 -23.35 -18.54 -1.68
C TRP A 97 -22.71 -19.90 -1.44
N ASP A 98 -21.49 -19.86 -0.95
CA ASP A 98 -20.71 -21.02 -0.48
C ASP A 98 -19.98 -20.59 0.78
N ARG A 99 -20.43 -21.06 1.94
CA ARG A 99 -19.91 -20.69 3.26
C ARG A 99 -18.41 -20.95 3.38
N ASP A 100 -17.99 -22.16 3.00
CA ASP A 100 -16.59 -22.56 3.13
C ASP A 100 -15.69 -21.67 2.25
N HIS A 101 -16.13 -21.39 1.01
CA HIS A 101 -15.38 -20.52 0.12
C HIS A 101 -15.39 -19.06 0.59
N PHE A 102 -16.49 -18.57 1.15
CA PHE A 102 -16.53 -17.23 1.74
C PHE A 102 -15.54 -17.11 2.89
N GLU A 103 -15.56 -18.03 3.86
CA GLU A 103 -14.66 -18.01 5.01
C GLU A 103 -13.18 -18.12 4.62
N ASP A 104 -12.86 -18.89 3.59
CA ASP A 104 -11.49 -19.07 3.09
C ASP A 104 -10.99 -17.88 2.25
N SER A 105 -11.90 -17.13 1.59
CA SER A 105 -11.53 -16.05 0.67
C SER A 105 -11.63 -14.65 1.25
N TYR A 106 -12.42 -14.45 2.31
CA TYR A 106 -12.71 -13.13 2.87
C TYR A 106 -11.53 -12.54 3.64
N GLU A 107 -10.98 -11.45 3.14
CA GLU A 107 -9.80 -10.76 3.71
C GLU A 107 -10.17 -9.57 4.62
N GLY A 108 -11.42 -9.10 4.58
CA GLY A 108 -11.89 -7.99 5.39
C GLY A 108 -12.38 -6.77 4.61
N TYR A 109 -12.67 -5.70 5.37
CA TYR A 109 -13.11 -4.42 4.83
C TYR A 109 -11.95 -3.42 4.74
N TYR A 110 -11.80 -2.77 3.59
CA TYR A 110 -10.78 -1.77 3.31
C TYR A 110 -11.39 -0.56 2.60
N LYS A 111 -10.79 0.61 2.77
CA LYS A 111 -11.32 1.86 2.18
C LYS A 111 -11.04 1.96 0.68
N SER A 112 -9.99 1.31 0.22
CA SER A 112 -9.56 1.28 -1.18
C SER A 112 -8.62 0.09 -1.41
N GLU A 113 -8.34 -0.20 -2.69
CA GLU A 113 -7.34 -1.18 -3.10
C GLU A 113 -5.95 -0.85 -2.54
N GLU A 114 -5.59 0.44 -2.51
CA GLU A 114 -4.33 0.89 -1.95
C GLU A 114 -4.25 0.66 -0.43
N ASP A 115 -5.35 0.88 0.32
CA ASP A 115 -5.42 0.61 1.77
C ASP A 115 -5.21 -0.89 2.06
N PHE A 116 -5.79 -1.76 1.24
CA PHE A 116 -5.53 -3.21 1.32
C PHE A 116 -4.07 -3.53 1.02
N ALA A 117 -3.53 -3.00 -0.08
CA ALA A 117 -2.16 -3.26 -0.52
C ALA A 117 -1.13 -2.81 0.54
N GLU A 118 -1.31 -1.63 1.16
CA GLU A 118 -0.45 -1.17 2.26
C GLU A 118 -0.49 -2.15 3.45
N LYS A 119 -1.68 -2.58 3.85
CA LYS A 119 -1.82 -3.54 4.96
C LYS A 119 -1.31 -4.93 4.63
N TYR A 120 -1.48 -5.35 3.39
CA TYR A 120 -0.89 -6.58 2.89
C TYR A 120 0.64 -6.55 3.04
N LEU A 121 1.29 -5.47 2.57
CA LEU A 121 2.73 -5.27 2.72
C LEU A 121 3.16 -5.25 4.20
N ASP A 122 2.41 -4.56 5.06
CA ASP A 122 2.69 -4.52 6.50
C ASP A 122 2.62 -5.92 7.12
N ASN A 123 1.64 -6.74 6.72
CA ASN A 123 1.44 -8.09 7.24
C ASN A 123 2.55 -9.06 6.83
N ILE A 124 3.06 -8.95 5.60
CA ILE A 124 4.19 -9.77 5.12
C ILE A 124 5.55 -9.17 5.48
N GLY A 125 5.58 -8.03 6.19
CA GLY A 125 6.81 -7.37 6.63
C GLY A 125 7.60 -6.73 5.48
N TRP A 126 6.95 -6.36 4.38
CA TRP A 126 7.56 -5.80 3.17
C TRP A 126 8.59 -6.74 2.50
N ASP A 127 8.55 -8.05 2.79
CA ASP A 127 9.52 -9.03 2.28
C ASP A 127 9.09 -9.61 0.92
N ILE A 128 8.94 -8.74 -0.07
CA ILE A 128 8.69 -9.08 -1.48
C ILE A 128 9.56 -8.21 -2.40
N ASP A 129 9.68 -8.61 -3.66
CA ASP A 129 10.35 -7.79 -4.69
C ASP A 129 9.51 -6.56 -5.04
N LEU A 130 9.93 -5.40 -4.57
CA LEU A 130 9.32 -4.10 -4.85
C LEU A 130 10.08 -3.28 -5.89
N SER A 131 11.10 -3.83 -6.52
CA SER A 131 11.98 -3.11 -7.46
C SER A 131 11.21 -2.42 -8.60
N SER A 132 10.14 -3.05 -9.09
CA SER A 132 9.27 -2.51 -10.16
C SER A 132 8.36 -1.36 -9.73
N TYR A 133 8.19 -1.17 -8.43
CA TYR A 133 7.30 -0.15 -7.85
C TYR A 133 8.07 0.94 -7.09
N PHE A 134 9.40 0.81 -7.01
CA PHE A 134 10.24 1.76 -6.28
C PHE A 134 10.57 2.97 -7.14
N ASP A 135 10.30 4.17 -6.61
CA ASP A 135 10.61 5.45 -7.24
C ASP A 135 12.05 5.86 -6.92
N TYR A 136 12.99 5.31 -7.70
CA TYR A 136 14.42 5.62 -7.58
C TYR A 136 14.72 7.12 -7.72
N SER A 137 13.97 7.81 -8.60
CA SER A 137 14.16 9.24 -8.82
C SER A 137 13.84 10.06 -7.57
N LYS A 138 12.70 9.76 -6.94
CA LYS A 138 12.27 10.42 -5.71
C LYS A 138 13.18 10.08 -4.52
N TYR A 139 13.65 8.84 -4.44
CA TYR A 139 14.60 8.45 -3.41
C TYR A 139 15.95 9.14 -3.58
N GLY A 140 16.46 9.27 -4.82
CA GLY A 140 17.69 10.00 -5.13
C GLY A 140 17.58 11.50 -4.85
N GLU A 141 16.42 12.12 -5.12
CA GLU A 141 16.13 13.51 -4.76
C GLU A 141 16.22 13.71 -3.23
N MET A 142 15.67 12.80 -2.45
CA MET A 142 15.79 12.83 -0.99
C MET A 142 17.25 12.73 -0.52
N LEU A 143 18.04 11.83 -1.10
CA LEU A 143 19.47 11.70 -0.77
C LEU A 143 20.23 13.00 -1.05
N TRP A 144 19.78 13.76 -2.04
CA TRP A 144 20.35 15.05 -2.37
C TRP A 144 19.88 16.16 -1.43
N ASP A 145 18.57 16.25 -1.15
CA ASP A 145 17.94 17.33 -0.39
C ASP A 145 18.20 17.26 1.12
N GLU A 146 18.39 16.08 1.70
CA GLU A 146 18.65 15.89 3.13
C GLU A 146 20.12 16.13 3.53
N ASP A 147 20.85 16.91 2.75
CA ASP A 147 22.28 17.21 2.93
C ASP A 147 23.20 15.97 2.90
N THR A 148 22.66 14.79 2.58
CA THR A 148 23.44 13.55 2.56
C THR A 148 24.56 13.60 1.53
N LEU A 149 24.29 14.19 0.35
CA LEU A 149 25.27 14.34 -0.73
C LEU A 149 25.74 15.79 -0.93
N TYR A 150 25.02 16.78 -0.43
CA TYR A 150 25.36 18.19 -0.63
C TYR A 150 26.78 18.54 -0.14
N SER A 151 27.19 17.99 1.00
CA SER A 151 28.52 18.20 1.58
C SER A 151 29.68 17.67 0.71
N TYR A 152 29.38 16.85 -0.30
CA TYR A 152 30.35 16.24 -1.20
C TYR A 152 30.35 16.84 -2.60
N THR A 153 29.56 17.89 -2.84
CA THR A 153 29.57 18.61 -4.12
C THR A 153 30.90 19.31 -4.35
N PRO A 154 31.31 19.55 -5.62
CA PRO A 154 32.53 20.29 -5.93
C PRO A 154 32.59 21.65 -5.23
N GLU A 155 31.45 22.31 -5.04
CA GLU A 155 31.35 23.58 -4.32
C GLU A 155 31.62 23.42 -2.82
N ALA A 156 30.99 22.45 -2.17
CA ALA A 156 31.21 22.20 -0.75
C ALA A 156 32.65 21.72 -0.46
N LEU A 157 33.25 20.93 -1.37
CA LEU A 157 34.65 20.53 -1.27
C LEU A 157 35.62 21.72 -1.39
N GLU A 158 35.30 22.67 -2.28
CA GLU A 158 36.14 23.91 -2.39
C GLU A 158 35.97 24.79 -1.15
N ASP A 159 34.77 24.89 -0.59
CA ASP A 159 34.54 25.62 0.68
C ASP A 159 35.32 24.96 1.82
N TYR A 160 35.35 23.64 1.90
CA TYR A 160 36.15 22.91 2.87
C TYR A 160 37.66 23.15 2.70
N ARG A 161 38.16 23.19 1.43
CA ARG A 161 39.54 23.58 1.15
C ARG A 161 39.86 24.99 1.63
N ILE A 162 38.91 25.89 1.48
CA ILE A 162 39.04 27.30 1.94
C ILE A 162 39.11 27.34 3.47
N GLU A 163 38.25 26.62 4.16
CA GLU A 163 38.27 26.52 5.63
C GLU A 163 39.62 25.99 6.15
N LEU A 164 40.18 24.98 5.47
CA LEU A 164 41.49 24.47 5.79
C LEU A 164 42.63 25.41 5.37
N GLY A 165 42.32 26.49 4.67
CA GLY A 165 43.28 27.48 4.19
C GLY A 165 44.19 26.99 3.06
N LEU A 166 43.69 26.00 2.28
CA LEU A 166 44.40 25.42 1.15
C LEU A 166 44.16 26.13 -0.16
N SER A 167 43.04 26.84 -0.28
CA SER A 167 42.66 27.59 -1.48
C SER A 167 42.59 29.07 -1.14
N PRO A 168 43.44 29.95 -1.70
CA PRO A 168 43.28 31.38 -1.54
C PRO A 168 42.01 31.82 -2.28
N LEU A 169 41.07 32.45 -1.59
CA LEU A 169 39.92 33.06 -2.21
C LEU A 169 40.43 34.16 -3.19
N ASP A 170 40.14 33.95 -4.47
CA ASP A 170 40.10 35.06 -5.40
C ASP A 170 38.90 35.93 -5.03
N ASN A 171 39.15 37.21 -4.72
CA ASN A 171 38.13 38.18 -4.33
C ASN A 171 36.97 38.29 -5.31
N LYS A 172 37.21 37.96 -6.57
CA LYS A 172 36.20 37.97 -7.62
C LYS A 172 35.29 36.77 -7.53
N SER A 173 35.83 35.62 -7.25
CA SER A 173 35.07 34.36 -7.06
C SER A 173 34.18 34.41 -5.83
N ARG A 174 34.64 34.99 -4.73
CA ARG A 174 33.86 35.24 -3.52
C ARG A 174 32.65 36.14 -3.79
N LYS A 175 32.87 37.27 -4.46
CA LYS A 175 31.82 38.26 -4.78
C LYS A 175 30.80 37.69 -5.78
N GLU A 176 31.21 36.88 -6.72
CA GLU A 176 30.32 36.21 -7.67
C GLU A 176 29.45 35.13 -6.98
N ARG A 177 29.99 34.37 -6.00
CA ARG A 177 29.25 33.39 -5.22
C ARG A 177 28.24 34.06 -4.27
N GLU A 178 28.62 35.07 -3.52
CA GLU A 178 27.74 35.87 -2.66
C GLU A 178 26.55 36.46 -3.42
N LEU A 179 26.76 36.86 -4.68
CA LEU A 179 25.69 37.32 -5.57
C LEU A 179 24.77 36.22 -6.06
N SER A 180 25.26 34.99 -6.25
CA SER A 180 24.45 33.84 -6.67
C SER A 180 23.55 33.30 -5.57
N TYR A 181 23.98 33.39 -4.32
CA TYR A 181 23.18 32.93 -3.15
C TYR A 181 22.27 34.03 -2.56
N GLY A 182 22.16 35.21 -3.16
CA GLY A 182 21.20 36.26 -2.76
C GLY A 182 21.47 36.91 -1.40
N PHE A 183 22.65 36.71 -0.82
CA PHE A 183 23.07 37.45 0.37
C PHE A 183 23.52 38.86 -0.03
N ILE A 184 22.60 39.80 -0.03
CA ILE A 184 22.87 41.22 -0.07
C ILE A 184 23.18 41.66 1.36
N GLY A 185 24.42 41.55 1.76
CA GLY A 185 24.97 42.24 2.91
C GLY A 185 25.82 43.39 2.39
N ASP A 186 25.30 44.61 2.41
CA ASP A 186 26.10 45.79 2.27
C ASP A 186 27.11 45.82 3.42
N ASP A 187 28.37 46.23 3.11
CA ASP A 187 29.47 46.44 4.03
C ASP A 187 30.38 45.23 4.35
N ILE A 188 31.09 44.74 3.32
CA ILE A 188 32.40 44.14 3.57
C ILE A 188 33.43 45.18 3.04
N GLU A 189 34.03 45.93 3.95
CA GLU A 189 35.10 46.86 3.63
C GLU A 189 36.32 46.09 3.10
N ASP A 190 36.93 46.61 2.05
CA ASP A 190 38.12 46.06 1.35
C ASP A 190 39.37 45.88 2.26
N GLU A 191 39.28 46.09 3.57
CA GLU A 191 40.40 46.06 4.51
C GLU A 191 40.69 44.68 5.12
N GLU A 192 39.75 43.71 5.08
CA GLU A 192 39.97 42.41 5.74
C GLU A 192 40.74 41.36 4.92
N ILE A 193 41.15 41.69 3.70
CA ILE A 193 41.80 40.72 2.79
C ILE A 193 43.34 40.82 2.85
N SER A 194 43.89 41.77 3.62
CA SER A 194 45.34 41.98 3.70
C SER A 194 46.08 41.01 4.63
N ASP A 195 45.36 40.21 5.43
CA ASP A 195 45.94 39.27 6.40
C ASP A 195 45.77 37.80 6.01
N ILE A 196 46.11 37.43 4.76
CA ILE A 196 46.47 36.06 4.48
C ILE A 196 47.82 35.80 5.18
N GLU A 197 47.76 35.43 6.44
CA GLU A 197 48.93 34.89 7.14
C GLU A 197 49.56 33.81 6.30
N ILE A 198 50.86 33.97 5.97
CA ILE A 198 51.67 32.92 5.36
C ILE A 198 51.78 31.82 6.40
N ARG A 199 50.89 30.82 6.32
CA ARG A 199 50.91 29.67 7.25
C ARG A 199 52.24 28.94 7.19
N ASP A 200 52.65 28.41 8.35
CA ASP A 200 53.83 27.55 8.44
C ASP A 200 53.68 26.36 7.42
N PRO A 201 54.70 26.06 6.62
CA PRO A 201 54.67 24.95 5.67
C PRO A 201 54.26 23.63 6.30
N LYS A 202 54.49 23.44 7.60
CA LYS A 202 54.00 22.22 8.35
C LYS A 202 52.50 22.22 8.58
N GLU A 203 51.91 23.38 8.84
CA GLU A 203 50.46 23.54 8.98
C GLU A 203 49.74 23.32 7.64
N LEU A 204 50.31 23.87 6.57
CA LEU A 204 49.81 23.65 5.21
C LEU A 204 49.87 22.16 4.81
N ALA A 205 50.96 21.48 5.12
CA ALA A 205 51.14 20.07 4.85
C ALA A 205 50.13 19.21 5.66
N ARG A 206 49.84 19.63 6.89
CA ARG A 206 48.85 18.96 7.73
C ARG A 206 47.42 19.16 7.19
N ALA A 207 47.06 20.38 6.82
CA ALA A 207 45.79 20.71 6.23
C ALA A 207 45.55 19.96 4.89
N GLN A 208 46.59 19.94 4.03
CA GLN A 208 46.52 19.15 2.78
C GLN A 208 46.28 17.66 3.04
N LYS A 209 46.98 17.11 4.00
CA LYS A 209 46.75 15.70 4.36
C LYS A 209 45.33 15.45 4.90
N GLU A 210 44.81 16.36 5.70
CA GLU A 210 43.45 16.28 6.22
C GLU A 210 42.41 16.31 5.09
N TYR A 211 42.60 17.18 4.10
CA TYR A 211 41.76 17.22 2.90
C TYR A 211 41.88 15.94 2.06
N ASP A 212 43.10 15.47 1.82
CA ASP A 212 43.34 14.28 1.00
C ASP A 212 42.73 13.01 1.70
N ASP A 213 42.88 12.89 3.02
CA ASP A 213 42.29 11.83 3.82
C ASP A 213 40.74 11.87 3.73
N PHE A 214 40.14 13.07 3.81
CA PHE A 214 38.68 13.26 3.66
C PHE A 214 38.19 12.85 2.26
N VAL A 215 38.87 13.30 1.19
CA VAL A 215 38.51 12.94 -0.19
C VAL A 215 38.66 11.45 -0.45
N GLU A 216 39.68 10.81 0.12
CA GLU A 216 39.85 9.36 0.00
C GLU A 216 38.74 8.59 0.73
N GLU A 217 38.40 9.00 1.96
CA GLU A 217 37.36 8.37 2.78
C GLU A 217 35.98 8.49 2.14
N HIS A 218 35.67 9.64 1.53
CA HIS A 218 34.35 9.93 0.95
C HIS A 218 34.32 9.92 -0.59
N SER A 219 35.25 9.19 -1.19
CA SER A 219 35.39 9.16 -2.67
C SER A 219 34.15 8.66 -3.39
N PHE A 220 33.35 7.80 -2.73
CA PHE A 220 32.10 7.28 -3.28
C PHE A 220 30.98 8.33 -3.27
N GLU A 221 30.76 9.02 -2.15
CA GLU A 221 29.77 10.09 -1.99
C GLU A 221 30.09 11.28 -2.92
N ILE A 222 31.36 11.64 -3.05
CA ILE A 222 31.82 12.66 -3.99
C ILE A 222 31.47 12.29 -5.43
N ARG A 223 31.68 11.04 -5.83
CA ARG A 223 31.30 10.56 -7.15
C ARG A 223 29.78 10.60 -7.37
N LEU A 224 29.01 10.23 -6.35
CA LEU A 224 27.54 10.32 -6.42
C LEU A 224 27.06 11.76 -6.58
N ALA A 225 27.69 12.71 -5.86
CA ALA A 225 27.36 14.13 -5.93
C ALA A 225 27.69 14.78 -7.30
N GLU A 226 28.50 14.11 -8.14
CA GLU A 226 28.80 14.55 -9.52
C GLU A 226 27.75 14.06 -10.54
N LEU A 227 26.82 13.18 -10.15
CA LEU A 227 25.77 12.66 -11.06
C LEU A 227 24.63 13.68 -11.22
N ASP A 228 24.22 13.91 -12.46
CA ASP A 228 23.12 14.83 -12.80
C ASP A 228 21.72 14.16 -12.78
N ASN A 229 21.65 12.91 -12.34
CA ASN A 229 20.42 12.09 -12.42
C ASN A 229 20.12 11.41 -11.09
N TYR A 230 19.03 11.82 -10.47
CA TYR A 230 18.57 11.28 -9.17
C TYR A 230 18.33 9.77 -9.19
N GLU A 231 17.82 9.22 -10.29
CA GLU A 231 17.63 7.78 -10.43
C GLU A 231 18.97 7.03 -10.36
N ALA A 232 19.97 7.51 -11.08
CA ALA A 232 21.33 6.93 -11.05
C ALA A 232 21.99 7.07 -9.67
N ILE A 233 21.78 8.20 -8.98
CA ILE A 233 22.24 8.40 -7.60
C ILE A 233 21.64 7.35 -6.68
N ALA A 234 20.31 7.14 -6.76
CA ALA A 234 19.61 6.17 -5.94
C ALA A 234 20.06 4.74 -6.21
N GLU A 235 20.18 4.35 -7.49
CA GLU A 235 20.62 3.02 -7.89
C GLU A 235 22.03 2.71 -7.38
N GLU A 236 23.00 3.60 -7.61
CA GLU A 236 24.37 3.42 -7.15
C GLU A 236 24.47 3.43 -5.62
N TYR A 237 23.72 4.28 -4.93
CA TYR A 237 23.67 4.33 -3.47
C TYR A 237 23.11 3.03 -2.88
N ILE A 238 21.99 2.55 -3.42
CA ILE A 238 21.35 1.30 -2.97
C ILE A 238 22.27 0.11 -3.23
N ASP A 239 22.90 0.03 -4.40
CA ASP A 239 23.83 -1.06 -4.72
C ASP A 239 25.04 -1.08 -3.79
N ALA A 240 25.61 0.09 -3.50
CA ALA A 240 26.81 0.18 -2.64
C ALA A 240 26.53 -0.13 -1.18
N TYR A 241 25.45 0.40 -0.59
CA TYR A 241 25.18 0.28 0.85
C TYR A 241 24.31 -0.92 1.20
N TYR A 242 23.41 -1.31 0.31
CA TYR A 242 22.43 -2.38 0.56
C TYR A 242 22.60 -3.60 -0.37
N GLY A 243 23.30 -3.43 -1.50
CA GLY A 243 23.47 -4.45 -2.52
C GLY A 243 22.24 -4.64 -3.43
N ASN A 244 21.05 -4.35 -2.97
CA ASN A 244 19.81 -4.30 -3.76
C ASN A 244 18.68 -3.66 -2.97
N ILE A 245 17.56 -3.38 -3.68
CA ILE A 245 16.36 -2.76 -3.10
C ILE A 245 15.72 -3.64 -2.02
N ASP A 246 15.67 -4.96 -2.19
CA ASP A 246 15.04 -5.87 -1.22
C ASP A 246 15.69 -5.79 0.16
N ARG A 247 17.00 -5.59 0.20
CA ARG A 247 17.72 -5.42 1.45
C ARG A 247 17.44 -4.06 2.09
N LEU A 248 17.36 -2.99 1.29
CA LEU A 248 16.92 -1.67 1.75
C LEU A 248 15.52 -1.76 2.37
N VAL A 249 14.59 -2.42 1.66
CA VAL A 249 13.21 -2.64 2.13
C VAL A 249 13.17 -3.39 3.46
N ARG A 250 13.91 -4.48 3.58
CA ARG A 250 13.97 -5.26 4.83
C ARG A 250 14.55 -4.47 6.00
N GLU A 251 15.53 -3.60 5.74
CA GLU A 251 16.21 -2.84 6.78
C GLU A 251 15.35 -1.68 7.28
N TYR A 252 14.65 -0.99 6.38
CA TYR A 252 13.86 0.21 6.70
C TYR A 252 12.34 -0.03 6.74
N GLY A 253 11.86 -1.16 6.19
CA GLY A 253 10.45 -1.54 6.23
C GLY A 253 9.51 -0.44 5.75
N SER A 254 8.50 -0.13 6.54
CA SER A 254 7.48 0.87 6.18
C SER A 254 8.01 2.31 6.04
N TYR A 255 9.25 2.61 6.47
CA TYR A 255 9.82 3.97 6.29
C TYR A 255 10.06 4.31 4.81
N ILE A 256 10.30 3.31 3.96
CA ILE A 256 10.50 3.53 2.52
C ILE A 256 9.20 3.55 1.71
N ARG A 257 8.05 3.31 2.33
CA ARG A 257 6.74 3.29 1.65
C ARG A 257 6.47 4.56 0.81
N TYR A 258 7.05 5.70 1.21
CA TYR A 258 6.91 6.97 0.48
C TYR A 258 7.55 6.95 -0.91
N TYR A 259 8.44 5.99 -1.17
CA TYR A 259 9.15 5.79 -2.43
C TYR A 259 8.61 4.59 -3.21
N VAL A 260 7.54 3.95 -2.74
CA VAL A 260 6.88 2.84 -3.43
C VAL A 260 5.57 3.33 -4.04
N ASP A 261 5.37 3.06 -5.32
CA ASP A 261 4.10 3.28 -6.01
C ASP A 261 3.08 2.22 -5.58
N ILE A 262 2.48 2.45 -4.42
CA ILE A 262 1.45 1.57 -3.83
C ILE A 262 0.28 1.38 -4.78
N LYS A 263 -0.08 2.39 -5.58
CA LYS A 263 -1.17 2.28 -6.53
C LYS A 263 -0.89 1.28 -7.64
N SER A 264 0.31 1.30 -8.19
CA SER A 264 0.71 0.31 -9.19
C SER A 264 0.84 -1.09 -8.59
N PHE A 265 1.37 -1.19 -7.37
CA PHE A 265 1.42 -2.44 -6.63
C PHE A 265 0.01 -2.99 -6.33
N ALA A 266 -0.92 -2.17 -5.83
CA ALA A 266 -2.31 -2.56 -5.60
C ALA A 266 -2.96 -3.11 -6.87
N ARG A 267 -2.85 -2.39 -7.99
CA ARG A 267 -3.40 -2.84 -9.28
C ARG A 267 -2.90 -4.24 -9.65
N ASP A 268 -1.62 -4.53 -9.44
CA ASP A 268 -1.04 -5.82 -9.78
C ASP A 268 -1.41 -6.90 -8.76
N LEU A 269 -1.55 -6.56 -7.48
CA LEU A 269 -2.05 -7.45 -6.42
C LEU A 269 -3.49 -7.91 -6.72
N PHE A 270 -4.34 -7.02 -7.24
CA PHE A 270 -5.73 -7.32 -7.58
C PHE A 270 -5.92 -8.18 -8.85
N TYR A 271 -4.86 -8.81 -9.38
CA TYR A 271 -5.02 -9.97 -10.26
C TYR A 271 -5.45 -11.24 -9.49
N ASP A 272 -5.10 -11.31 -8.19
CA ASP A 272 -5.39 -12.46 -7.32
C ASP A 272 -6.52 -12.17 -6.32
N TYR A 273 -7.02 -10.93 -6.27
CA TYR A 273 -8.06 -10.49 -5.34
C TYR A 273 -9.18 -9.75 -6.07
N THR A 274 -10.36 -9.76 -5.47
CA THR A 274 -11.51 -8.97 -5.92
C THR A 274 -11.90 -7.95 -4.85
N PHE A 275 -12.19 -6.70 -5.28
CA PHE A 275 -12.65 -5.60 -4.42
C PHE A 275 -14.09 -5.23 -4.77
N VAL A 276 -15.02 -5.40 -3.83
CA VAL A 276 -16.45 -5.12 -4.00
C VAL A 276 -16.95 -4.32 -2.79
N ASP A 277 -17.39 -3.09 -3.01
CA ASP A 277 -17.96 -2.21 -1.98
C ASP A 277 -17.13 -2.06 -0.70
N GLY A 278 -15.81 -2.15 -0.81
CA GLY A 278 -14.89 -2.09 0.31
C GLY A 278 -14.48 -3.45 0.88
N TYR A 279 -15.11 -4.53 0.44
CA TYR A 279 -14.77 -5.89 0.85
C TYR A 279 -13.78 -6.54 -0.12
N VAL A 280 -12.78 -7.25 0.42
CA VAL A 280 -11.74 -7.93 -0.37
C VAL A 280 -11.87 -9.43 -0.23
N PHE A 281 -11.80 -10.10 -1.38
CA PHE A 281 -11.85 -11.56 -1.49
C PHE A 281 -10.68 -12.08 -2.32
N ASN A 282 -10.06 -13.15 -1.86
CA ASN A 282 -9.07 -13.91 -2.63
C ASN A 282 -9.81 -14.72 -3.71
N CYS A 283 -9.29 -14.76 -4.97
CA CYS A 283 -9.96 -15.41 -6.11
C CYS A 283 -9.45 -16.83 -6.37
#